data_dee25783076be9635faa899a546e022d
#
_entry.id   dee25783076be9635faa899a546e022d
#
_cell.length_a   1.000
_cell.length_b   1.000
_cell.length_c   1.000
_cell.angle_alpha   90.00
_cell.angle_beta   90.00
_cell.angle_gamma   90.00
#
_symmetry.space_group_name_H-M   'P 1'
#
loop_
_entity.id
_entity.type
_entity.pdbx_description
1 polymer ?
#
loop_
_entity_poly.entity_id
_entity_poly.type
_entity_poly.pdbx_seq_one_letter_code
_entity_poly.pdbx_strand_id
1 'polypeptide(L)'
;MTDQSKIRNFSIIAHIDHGKSTLSDRMIEICGAVEQRQMESQLLDNMELERERGITIKARAVRMNYQADDGETYYLNLIDTPGHVDFNYEVSRSLAACEGAVLVVDAAQGVEAQTLANTYLALDHDLEIRPVLNKIDLPAADPVRVKHEIEDIIGLPAMDAPEISAKMGVNIRAVLEDIVHNVPAPKGDPSAPLKALIFDSQYDPYLGVIVYFRVMEGAIRPGMEVQLMASGSRHTVLECGYLHPLGMEAAGELIAGEVGYFTASIKNVKDTRVGDTITEAERPTAEPLPGYRPVQPMVYCGVYTEDGSKYPDLRDALEKLQLNDASLSFEPESSIALGFGFRCGFLGMLHMEIIQERLEREFDLVLITTLPSVIYEVTKTDGTVLRVDNPHNYPDPGSIAQAREPYVKVSIIAPPDYVGNIMPLCQDRRGEFKDMQYLDTNLVEIHYLMPLNEIIYDFFDTLKARTRGYASLDYEMEGYRPSDLVKVDLLLNGDQVDALSFIAHREKAYKRARRICEKLKENIPRQMFEVPIQAAIGGKVIARETIKALRKDVLAKCYGGDITRKKKLLEKQKEGKKKMRSLGTVQMPTEAFMAVLKLDEE
;
A
#
# COMPACT_ATOMS: atom_id res chain seq x y z
N MET A 1 -0.28 -5.86 -40.17
CA MET A 1 -0.01 -4.65 -39.43
C MET A 1 -1.29 -4.25 -38.71
N THR A 2 -1.23 -3.98 -37.45
CA THR A 2 -2.38 -3.50 -36.66
C THR A 2 -2.76 -2.10 -37.16
N ASP A 3 -4.04 -1.84 -37.37
CA ASP A 3 -4.54 -0.51 -37.69
C ASP A 3 -4.62 0.31 -36.39
N GLN A 4 -3.80 1.34 -36.27
CA GLN A 4 -3.72 2.20 -35.10
C GLN A 4 -5.08 2.86 -34.76
N SER A 5 -5.90 3.16 -35.77
CA SER A 5 -7.24 3.73 -35.58
C SER A 5 -8.20 2.81 -34.82
N LYS A 6 -7.91 1.51 -34.80
CA LYS A 6 -8.70 0.47 -34.14
C LYS A 6 -8.19 0.11 -32.73
N ILE A 7 -7.14 0.76 -32.25
CA ILE A 7 -6.60 0.53 -30.90
C ILE A 7 -7.35 1.41 -29.90
N ARG A 8 -7.66 0.88 -28.72
CA ARG A 8 -8.20 1.60 -27.56
C ARG A 8 -7.42 1.19 -26.31
N ASN A 9 -6.66 2.12 -25.75
CA ASN A 9 -5.95 1.90 -24.50
C ASN A 9 -6.73 2.59 -23.39
N PHE A 10 -7.18 1.84 -22.42
CA PHE A 10 -7.98 2.36 -21.34
C PHE A 10 -7.70 1.64 -20.02
N SER A 11 -8.00 2.32 -18.94
CA SER A 11 -7.96 1.77 -17.59
C SER A 11 -9.37 1.78 -16.98
N ILE A 12 -9.59 0.95 -15.97
CA ILE A 12 -10.80 1.00 -15.16
C ILE A 12 -10.43 1.59 -13.80
N ILE A 13 -11.01 2.73 -13.48
CA ILE A 13 -10.88 3.41 -12.19
C ILE A 13 -12.18 3.28 -11.41
N ALA A 14 -12.07 3.00 -10.12
CA ALA A 14 -13.21 2.78 -9.25
C ALA A 14 -12.81 2.95 -7.79
N HIS A 15 -13.79 3.22 -6.94
CA HIS A 15 -13.62 3.01 -5.51
C HIS A 15 -13.55 1.51 -5.18
N ILE A 16 -13.00 1.17 -4.01
CA ILE A 16 -12.97 -0.22 -3.51
C ILE A 16 -14.40 -0.77 -3.48
N ASP A 17 -14.57 -2.02 -3.87
CA ASP A 17 -15.87 -2.72 -3.93
C ASP A 17 -16.89 -2.19 -4.95
N HIS A 18 -16.60 -1.18 -5.77
CA HIS A 18 -17.52 -0.75 -6.84
C HIS A 18 -17.63 -1.75 -8.00
N GLY A 19 -16.81 -2.81 -8.00
CA GLY A 19 -16.91 -3.94 -8.93
C GLY A 19 -16.01 -3.85 -10.15
N LYS A 20 -14.85 -3.21 -10.02
CA LYS A 20 -13.81 -3.09 -11.06
C LYS A 20 -13.39 -4.45 -11.64
N SER A 21 -12.86 -5.36 -10.80
CA SER A 21 -12.37 -6.67 -11.24
C SER A 21 -13.49 -7.53 -11.84
N THR A 22 -14.72 -7.44 -11.31
CA THR A 22 -15.89 -8.13 -11.88
C THR A 22 -16.24 -7.60 -13.28
N LEU A 23 -16.12 -6.29 -13.51
CA LEU A 23 -16.34 -5.71 -14.84
C LEU A 23 -15.25 -6.15 -15.82
N SER A 24 -13.99 -6.14 -15.39
CA SER A 24 -12.86 -6.64 -16.20
C SER A 24 -13.08 -8.09 -16.64
N ASP A 25 -13.49 -8.98 -15.74
CA ASP A 25 -13.82 -10.39 -16.05
C ASP A 25 -14.92 -10.49 -17.12
N ARG A 26 -15.99 -9.68 -17.00
CA ARG A 26 -17.09 -9.69 -17.98
C ARG A 26 -16.68 -9.16 -19.35
N MET A 27 -15.80 -8.16 -19.41
CA MET A 27 -15.25 -7.69 -20.68
C MET A 27 -14.41 -8.77 -21.36
N ILE A 28 -13.55 -9.46 -20.61
CA ILE A 28 -12.73 -10.58 -21.09
C ILE A 28 -13.62 -11.72 -21.64
N GLU A 29 -14.70 -12.04 -20.91
CA GLU A 29 -15.67 -13.08 -21.32
C GLU A 29 -16.38 -12.71 -22.63
N ILE A 30 -16.90 -11.48 -22.77
CA ILE A 30 -17.61 -11.03 -23.98
C ILE A 30 -16.68 -10.94 -25.18
N CYS A 31 -15.45 -10.50 -24.99
CA CYS A 31 -14.44 -10.46 -26.05
C CYS A 31 -13.95 -11.87 -26.47
N GLY A 32 -14.33 -12.93 -25.73
CA GLY A 32 -13.87 -14.28 -25.99
C GLY A 32 -12.37 -14.47 -25.87
N ALA A 33 -11.70 -13.62 -25.09
CA ALA A 33 -10.26 -13.69 -24.89
C ALA A 33 -9.83 -14.93 -24.10
N VAL A 34 -10.75 -15.57 -23.38
CA VAL A 34 -10.54 -16.81 -22.63
C VAL A 34 -11.72 -17.76 -22.88
N GLU A 35 -11.44 -19.06 -23.03
CA GLU A 35 -12.49 -20.05 -23.15
C GLU A 35 -13.33 -20.11 -21.86
N GLN A 36 -14.65 -20.27 -21.99
CA GLN A 36 -15.60 -20.27 -20.87
C GLN A 36 -15.24 -21.26 -19.74
N ARG A 37 -14.60 -22.40 -20.09
CA ARG A 37 -14.14 -23.41 -19.10
C ARG A 37 -12.90 -22.98 -18.29
N GLN A 38 -12.18 -21.95 -18.74
CA GLN A 38 -10.97 -21.39 -18.10
C GLN A 38 -11.25 -20.07 -17.40
N MET A 39 -12.49 -19.57 -17.47
CA MET A 39 -12.90 -18.38 -16.75
C MET A 39 -12.98 -18.68 -15.27
N GLU A 40 -12.20 -17.92 -14.50
CA GLU A 40 -12.25 -17.88 -13.03
C GLU A 40 -12.68 -16.48 -12.60
N SER A 41 -13.20 -16.36 -11.39
CA SER A 41 -13.48 -15.03 -10.82
C SER A 41 -12.18 -14.30 -10.51
N GLN A 42 -12.14 -13.00 -10.79
CA GLN A 42 -10.94 -12.18 -10.60
C GLN A 42 -9.74 -12.72 -11.40
N LEU A 43 -9.96 -12.98 -12.68
CA LEU A 43 -8.97 -13.61 -13.58
C LEU A 43 -7.67 -12.80 -13.69
N LEU A 44 -7.77 -11.47 -13.59
CA LEU A 44 -6.61 -10.58 -13.65
C LEU A 44 -5.85 -10.51 -12.32
N ASP A 45 -6.50 -10.83 -11.21
CA ASP A 45 -5.89 -10.87 -9.89
C ASP A 45 -5.12 -12.19 -9.72
N ASN A 46 -3.82 -12.18 -10.03
CA ASN A 46 -2.99 -13.40 -10.06
C ASN A 46 -2.48 -13.84 -8.69
N MET A 47 -2.38 -12.90 -7.75
CA MET A 47 -1.94 -13.21 -6.41
C MET A 47 -3.10 -13.80 -5.61
N GLU A 48 -2.83 -14.84 -4.83
CA GLU A 48 -3.82 -15.40 -3.90
C GLU A 48 -4.34 -14.33 -2.92
N LEU A 49 -3.44 -13.44 -2.48
CA LEU A 49 -3.76 -12.29 -1.62
C LEU A 49 -4.73 -11.28 -2.26
N GLU A 50 -4.61 -11.01 -3.56
CA GLU A 50 -5.55 -10.16 -4.28
C GLU A 50 -6.97 -10.73 -4.24
N ARG A 51 -7.08 -12.04 -4.49
CA ARG A 51 -8.35 -12.78 -4.50
C ARG A 51 -8.96 -12.88 -3.10
N GLU A 52 -8.15 -13.16 -2.06
CA GLU A 52 -8.60 -13.25 -0.68
C GLU A 52 -9.10 -11.91 -0.14
N ARG A 53 -8.39 -10.82 -0.44
CA ARG A 53 -8.72 -9.48 0.03
C ARG A 53 -9.73 -8.74 -0.87
N GLY A 54 -9.99 -9.27 -2.07
CA GLY A 54 -10.89 -8.64 -3.05
C GLY A 54 -10.37 -7.32 -3.62
N ILE A 55 -9.06 -7.10 -3.62
CA ILE A 55 -8.41 -5.88 -4.11
C ILE A 55 -7.33 -6.21 -5.14
N THR A 56 -7.24 -5.42 -6.18
CA THR A 56 -6.08 -5.46 -7.08
C THR A 56 -4.90 -4.76 -6.42
N ILE A 57 -3.76 -5.44 -6.33
CA ILE A 57 -2.53 -4.92 -5.73
C ILE A 57 -1.60 -4.41 -6.82
N LYS A 58 -1.46 -5.18 -7.91
CA LYS A 58 -0.54 -4.87 -9.01
C LYS A 58 -1.30 -4.59 -10.31
N ALA A 59 -0.90 -3.52 -11.00
CA ALA A 59 -1.44 -3.20 -12.32
C ALA A 59 -1.13 -4.31 -13.33
N ARG A 60 -2.08 -4.62 -14.20
CA ARG A 60 -1.93 -5.63 -15.26
C ARG A 60 -2.52 -5.15 -16.56
N ALA A 61 -1.76 -5.30 -17.64
CA ALA A 61 -2.25 -5.01 -18.99
C ALA A 61 -2.75 -6.29 -19.68
N VAL A 62 -3.84 -6.16 -20.41
CA VAL A 62 -4.43 -7.27 -21.19
C VAL A 62 -4.98 -6.75 -22.50
N ARG A 63 -4.65 -7.44 -23.59
CA ARG A 63 -5.21 -7.20 -24.93
C ARG A 63 -6.41 -8.10 -25.19
N MET A 64 -7.49 -7.51 -25.68
CA MET A 64 -8.71 -8.18 -26.09
C MET A 64 -9.07 -7.77 -27.51
N ASN A 65 -9.58 -8.70 -28.31
CA ASN A 65 -10.14 -8.42 -29.62
C ASN A 65 -11.66 -8.32 -29.48
N TYR A 66 -12.23 -7.18 -29.85
CA TYR A 66 -13.65 -6.96 -29.75
C TYR A 66 -14.27 -6.67 -31.10
N GLN A 67 -15.31 -7.42 -31.45
CA GLN A 67 -16.11 -7.15 -32.64
C GLN A 67 -17.25 -6.22 -32.30
N ALA A 68 -17.15 -4.96 -32.73
CA ALA A 68 -18.12 -3.93 -32.46
C ALA A 68 -19.37 -4.01 -33.32
N ASP A 69 -20.38 -3.23 -32.98
CA ASP A 69 -21.67 -3.22 -33.71
C ASP A 69 -21.57 -2.61 -35.12
N ASP A 70 -20.49 -1.87 -35.42
CA ASP A 70 -20.15 -1.40 -36.75
C ASP A 70 -19.61 -2.51 -37.68
N GLY A 71 -19.40 -3.72 -37.16
CA GLY A 71 -18.87 -4.86 -37.88
C GLY A 71 -17.35 -4.92 -37.97
N GLU A 72 -16.65 -3.94 -37.39
CA GLU A 72 -15.20 -3.87 -37.36
C GLU A 72 -14.61 -4.51 -36.07
N THR A 73 -13.35 -4.94 -36.16
CA THR A 73 -12.64 -5.51 -35.02
C THR A 73 -11.73 -4.44 -34.39
N TYR A 74 -11.91 -4.20 -33.10
CA TYR A 74 -11.08 -3.30 -32.31
C TYR A 74 -10.15 -4.07 -31.39
N TYR A 75 -8.98 -3.47 -31.12
CA TYR A 75 -7.98 -3.97 -30.20
C TYR A 75 -8.07 -3.19 -28.89
N LEU A 76 -8.65 -3.80 -27.88
CA LEU A 76 -8.87 -3.20 -26.57
C LEU A 76 -7.73 -3.59 -25.64
N ASN A 77 -6.90 -2.63 -25.24
CA ASN A 77 -5.85 -2.83 -24.25
C ASN A 77 -6.37 -2.28 -22.91
N LEU A 78 -6.80 -3.18 -22.05
CA LEU A 78 -7.19 -2.87 -20.68
C LEU A 78 -5.93 -2.88 -19.80
N ILE A 79 -5.68 -1.78 -19.10
CA ILE A 79 -4.66 -1.69 -18.04
C ILE A 79 -5.43 -1.64 -16.72
N ASP A 80 -5.51 -2.78 -16.03
CA ASP A 80 -6.18 -2.89 -14.74
C ASP A 80 -5.34 -2.22 -13.66
N THR A 81 -5.98 -1.42 -12.80
CA THR A 81 -5.30 -0.60 -11.79
C THR A 81 -5.75 -0.95 -10.37
N PRO A 82 -4.87 -0.81 -9.36
CA PRO A 82 -5.32 -0.86 -7.97
C PRO A 82 -6.40 0.19 -7.68
N GLY A 83 -7.26 -0.09 -6.70
CA GLY A 83 -8.30 0.86 -6.26
C GLY A 83 -7.99 1.53 -4.92
N HIS A 84 -6.91 1.17 -4.23
CA HIS A 84 -6.60 1.63 -2.88
C HIS A 84 -5.62 2.82 -2.89
N VAL A 85 -5.80 3.77 -1.94
CA VAL A 85 -4.98 4.98 -1.82
C VAL A 85 -3.48 4.71 -1.71
N ASP A 86 -3.06 3.66 -1.03
CA ASP A 86 -1.65 3.27 -0.89
C ASP A 86 -0.99 2.99 -2.25
N PHE A 87 -1.77 2.65 -3.28
CA PHE A 87 -1.29 2.32 -4.63
C PHE A 87 -1.53 3.42 -5.67
N ASN A 88 -1.86 4.64 -5.27
CA ASN A 88 -2.08 5.78 -6.19
C ASN A 88 -0.93 5.97 -7.20
N TYR A 89 0.28 5.61 -6.81
CA TYR A 89 1.43 5.65 -7.70
C TYR A 89 1.32 4.64 -8.87
N GLU A 90 0.84 3.43 -8.63
CA GLU A 90 0.60 2.45 -9.69
C GLU A 90 -0.56 2.85 -10.58
N VAL A 91 -1.60 3.47 -9.99
CA VAL A 91 -2.72 4.04 -10.75
C VAL A 91 -2.22 5.11 -11.72
N SER A 92 -1.44 6.09 -11.24
CA SER A 92 -0.90 7.17 -12.08
C SER A 92 -0.04 6.65 -13.24
N ARG A 93 0.79 5.61 -13.00
CA ARG A 93 1.60 4.99 -14.06
C ARG A 93 0.75 4.33 -15.14
N SER A 94 -0.26 3.59 -14.72
CA SER A 94 -1.16 2.89 -15.63
C SER A 94 -1.97 3.86 -16.47
N LEU A 95 -2.46 4.94 -15.85
CA LEU A 95 -3.19 6.00 -16.54
C LEU A 95 -2.34 6.69 -17.61
N ALA A 96 -1.06 6.96 -17.33
CA ALA A 96 -0.14 7.56 -18.33
C ALA A 96 0.07 6.68 -19.58
N ALA A 97 -0.28 5.40 -19.53
CA ALA A 97 -0.24 4.49 -20.67
C ALA A 97 -1.58 4.37 -21.40
N CYS A 98 -2.60 5.17 -21.05
CA CYS A 98 -3.96 5.11 -21.61
C CYS A 98 -4.33 6.40 -22.35
N GLU A 99 -5.36 6.31 -23.19
CA GLU A 99 -6.11 7.42 -23.77
C GLU A 99 -7.45 7.63 -23.08
N GLY A 100 -7.98 6.63 -22.38
CA GLY A 100 -9.25 6.72 -21.70
C GLY A 100 -9.27 6.04 -20.34
N ALA A 101 -10.26 6.41 -19.53
CA ALA A 101 -10.54 5.78 -18.27
C ALA A 101 -12.04 5.50 -18.12
N VAL A 102 -12.39 4.28 -17.75
CA VAL A 102 -13.77 3.88 -17.43
C VAL A 102 -13.95 4.10 -15.92
N LEU A 103 -14.76 5.09 -15.54
CA LEU A 103 -15.08 5.41 -14.16
C LEU A 103 -16.28 4.59 -13.68
N VAL A 104 -16.03 3.56 -12.87
CA VAL A 104 -17.11 2.71 -12.35
C VAL A 104 -17.61 3.25 -11.02
N VAL A 105 -18.90 3.58 -10.98
CA VAL A 105 -19.57 4.09 -9.78
C VAL A 105 -20.70 3.14 -9.37
N ASP A 106 -20.77 2.81 -8.09
CA ASP A 106 -21.83 1.98 -7.51
C ASP A 106 -23.15 2.76 -7.52
N ALA A 107 -24.19 2.24 -8.17
CA ALA A 107 -25.51 2.87 -8.27
C ALA A 107 -26.24 3.02 -6.91
N ALA A 108 -25.81 2.33 -5.86
CA ALA A 108 -26.36 2.44 -4.52
C ALA A 108 -25.57 3.42 -3.64
N GLN A 109 -24.23 3.37 -3.69
CA GLN A 109 -23.35 4.20 -2.86
C GLN A 109 -23.12 5.60 -3.45
N GLY A 110 -22.95 5.71 -4.78
CA GLY A 110 -22.69 6.97 -5.47
C GLY A 110 -21.21 7.36 -5.49
N VAL A 111 -20.93 8.66 -5.50
CA VAL A 111 -19.57 9.22 -5.58
C VAL A 111 -18.91 9.19 -4.20
N GLU A 112 -17.68 8.63 -4.14
CA GLU A 112 -16.89 8.52 -2.93
C GLU A 112 -15.49 9.18 -3.10
N ALA A 113 -14.70 9.34 -2.01
CA ALA A 113 -13.45 10.07 -2.04
C ALA A 113 -12.44 9.53 -3.07
N GLN A 114 -12.29 8.20 -3.15
CA GLN A 114 -11.40 7.61 -4.15
C GLN A 114 -11.93 7.75 -5.58
N THR A 115 -13.24 7.87 -5.76
CA THR A 115 -13.83 8.19 -7.07
C THR A 115 -13.32 9.55 -7.55
N LEU A 116 -13.34 10.56 -6.68
CA LEU A 116 -12.81 11.89 -6.99
C LEU A 116 -11.29 11.88 -7.20
N ALA A 117 -10.55 11.29 -6.27
CA ALA A 117 -9.08 11.24 -6.36
C ALA A 117 -8.60 10.56 -7.66
N ASN A 118 -9.18 9.40 -8.01
CA ASN A 118 -8.84 8.70 -9.25
C ASN A 118 -9.27 9.48 -10.50
N THR A 119 -10.38 10.20 -10.44
CA THR A 119 -10.84 11.05 -11.55
C THR A 119 -9.86 12.21 -11.77
N TYR A 120 -9.40 12.88 -10.71
CA TYR A 120 -8.40 13.94 -10.84
C TYR A 120 -7.07 13.42 -11.40
N LEU A 121 -6.62 12.24 -10.94
CA LEU A 121 -5.43 11.60 -11.55
C LEU A 121 -5.62 11.32 -13.04
N ALA A 122 -6.80 10.90 -13.47
CA ALA A 122 -7.08 10.68 -14.89
C ALA A 122 -7.12 12.00 -15.69
N LEU A 123 -7.66 13.07 -15.12
CA LEU A 123 -7.67 14.41 -15.71
C LEU A 123 -6.25 14.99 -15.84
N ASP A 124 -5.38 14.77 -14.85
CA ASP A 124 -3.98 15.21 -14.89
C ASP A 124 -3.20 14.56 -16.05
N HIS A 125 -3.66 13.40 -16.53
CA HIS A 125 -3.13 12.71 -17.70
C HIS A 125 -3.89 12.99 -19.01
N ASP A 126 -4.82 13.94 -19.02
CA ASP A 126 -5.62 14.33 -20.21
C ASP A 126 -6.44 13.17 -20.80
N LEU A 127 -6.94 12.25 -19.95
CA LEU A 127 -7.70 11.10 -20.41
C LEU A 127 -9.17 11.42 -20.68
N GLU A 128 -9.75 10.76 -21.68
CA GLU A 128 -11.21 10.72 -21.86
C GLU A 128 -11.83 9.84 -20.78
N ILE A 129 -12.63 10.40 -19.89
CA ILE A 129 -13.24 9.69 -18.77
C ILE A 129 -14.69 9.34 -19.10
N ARG A 130 -15.00 8.03 -19.05
CA ARG A 130 -16.32 7.49 -19.36
C ARG A 130 -16.97 6.90 -18.12
N PRO A 131 -17.99 7.55 -17.52
CA PRO A 131 -18.69 7.03 -16.35
C PRO A 131 -19.56 5.82 -16.71
N VAL A 132 -19.62 4.87 -15.77
CA VAL A 132 -20.44 3.64 -15.85
C VAL A 132 -21.06 3.38 -14.48
N LEU A 133 -22.36 3.18 -14.43
CA LEU A 133 -23.07 2.88 -13.20
C LEU A 133 -23.23 1.38 -13.02
N ASN A 134 -22.61 0.84 -11.98
CA ASN A 134 -22.62 -0.59 -11.69
C ASN A 134 -23.58 -0.93 -10.53
N LYS A 135 -23.87 -2.21 -10.39
CA LYS A 135 -24.72 -2.80 -9.34
C LYS A 135 -26.18 -2.34 -9.39
N ILE A 136 -26.72 -2.12 -10.57
CA ILE A 136 -28.15 -1.77 -10.74
C ILE A 136 -29.12 -2.87 -10.28
N ASP A 137 -28.59 -4.08 -10.03
CA ASP A 137 -29.34 -5.21 -9.47
C ASP A 137 -29.62 -5.09 -7.97
N LEU A 138 -28.99 -4.16 -7.27
CA LEU A 138 -29.22 -3.96 -5.83
C LEU A 138 -30.54 -3.23 -5.57
N PRO A 139 -31.29 -3.62 -4.52
CA PRO A 139 -32.57 -2.94 -4.18
C PRO A 139 -32.43 -1.47 -3.82
N ALA A 140 -31.23 -1.05 -3.38
CA ALA A 140 -30.92 0.34 -3.02
C ALA A 140 -30.33 1.15 -4.18
N ALA A 141 -30.21 0.56 -5.38
CA ALA A 141 -29.66 1.25 -6.54
C ALA A 141 -30.59 2.38 -7.01
N ASP A 142 -30.01 3.57 -7.19
CA ASP A 142 -30.66 4.73 -7.78
C ASP A 142 -29.77 5.37 -8.85
N PRO A 143 -29.77 4.80 -10.08
CA PRO A 143 -28.91 5.29 -11.17
C PRO A 143 -29.14 6.77 -11.51
N VAL A 144 -30.39 7.25 -11.44
CA VAL A 144 -30.72 8.64 -11.79
C VAL A 144 -30.06 9.62 -10.81
N ARG A 145 -30.15 9.35 -9.50
CA ARG A 145 -29.48 10.13 -8.47
C ARG A 145 -27.97 10.15 -8.70
N VAL A 146 -27.35 8.97 -8.91
CA VAL A 146 -25.90 8.88 -9.07
C VAL A 146 -25.40 9.55 -10.35
N LYS A 147 -26.17 9.53 -11.44
CA LYS A 147 -25.84 10.31 -12.65
C LYS A 147 -25.76 11.82 -12.36
N HIS A 148 -26.75 12.35 -11.64
CA HIS A 148 -26.73 13.76 -11.20
C HIS A 148 -25.54 14.04 -10.27
N GLU A 149 -25.24 13.15 -9.31
CA GLU A 149 -24.06 13.30 -8.46
C GLU A 149 -22.76 13.39 -9.29
N ILE A 150 -22.59 12.55 -10.31
CA ILE A 150 -21.41 12.59 -11.18
C ILE A 150 -21.34 13.93 -11.94
N GLU A 151 -22.45 14.42 -12.48
CA GLU A 151 -22.48 15.70 -13.19
C GLU A 151 -22.24 16.89 -12.26
N ASP A 152 -22.88 16.91 -11.09
CA ASP A 152 -22.83 18.04 -10.16
C ASP A 152 -21.50 18.10 -9.38
N ILE A 153 -20.96 16.94 -8.96
CA ILE A 153 -19.76 16.87 -8.11
C ILE A 153 -18.49 16.80 -8.95
N ILE A 154 -18.49 15.97 -9.99
CA ILE A 154 -17.29 15.70 -10.80
C ILE A 154 -17.26 16.61 -12.04
N GLY A 155 -18.41 16.97 -12.57
CA GLY A 155 -18.55 17.77 -13.79
C GLY A 155 -18.42 16.95 -15.09
N LEU A 156 -18.55 15.63 -15.01
CA LEU A 156 -18.51 14.74 -16.17
C LEU A 156 -19.94 14.48 -16.68
N PRO A 157 -20.20 14.52 -18.01
CA PRO A 157 -21.51 14.15 -18.55
C PRO A 157 -21.83 12.70 -18.24
N ALA A 158 -22.92 12.43 -17.54
CA ALA A 158 -23.29 11.09 -17.05
C ALA A 158 -24.70 10.64 -17.43
N MET A 159 -25.56 11.52 -18.00
CA MET A 159 -26.94 11.16 -18.32
C MET A 159 -27.07 9.97 -19.27
N ASP A 160 -26.15 9.86 -20.23
CA ASP A 160 -26.09 8.76 -21.20
C ASP A 160 -25.17 7.61 -20.74
N ALA A 161 -24.65 7.65 -19.51
CA ALA A 161 -23.75 6.64 -19.00
C ALA A 161 -24.42 5.26 -18.95
N PRO A 162 -23.70 4.17 -19.37
CA PRO A 162 -24.22 2.82 -19.29
C PRO A 162 -24.58 2.40 -17.86
N GLU A 163 -25.78 1.83 -17.70
CA GLU A 163 -26.26 1.24 -16.46
C GLU A 163 -26.08 -0.28 -16.52
N ILE A 164 -25.24 -0.82 -15.65
CA ILE A 164 -24.81 -2.23 -15.72
C ILE A 164 -24.98 -2.97 -14.39
N SER A 165 -25.04 -4.29 -14.51
CA SER A 165 -24.70 -5.19 -13.41
C SER A 165 -23.57 -6.11 -13.87
N ALA A 166 -22.34 -5.82 -13.43
CA ALA A 166 -21.20 -6.68 -13.74
C ALA A 166 -21.40 -8.09 -13.17
N LYS A 167 -21.97 -8.21 -11.98
CA LYS A 167 -22.29 -9.50 -11.34
C LYS A 167 -23.26 -10.34 -12.17
N MET A 168 -24.31 -9.73 -12.70
CA MET A 168 -25.34 -10.43 -13.49
C MET A 168 -25.05 -10.46 -14.99
N GLY A 169 -23.99 -9.78 -15.46
CA GLY A 169 -23.63 -9.69 -16.87
C GLY A 169 -24.59 -8.80 -17.69
N VAL A 170 -25.28 -7.85 -17.05
CA VAL A 170 -26.27 -7.00 -17.71
C VAL A 170 -25.59 -5.78 -18.32
N ASN A 171 -25.89 -5.49 -19.60
CA ASN A 171 -25.44 -4.31 -20.36
C ASN A 171 -23.91 -4.11 -20.50
N ILE A 172 -23.09 -5.13 -20.30
CA ILE A 172 -21.63 -5.00 -20.42
C ILE A 172 -21.21 -4.62 -21.85
N ARG A 173 -21.92 -5.12 -22.87
CA ARG A 173 -21.66 -4.77 -24.26
C ARG A 173 -21.79 -3.25 -24.51
N ALA A 174 -22.72 -2.58 -23.85
CA ALA A 174 -22.87 -1.13 -23.96
C ALA A 174 -21.62 -0.37 -23.49
N VAL A 175 -20.92 -0.88 -22.47
CA VAL A 175 -19.63 -0.30 -22.03
C VAL A 175 -18.55 -0.48 -23.08
N LEU A 176 -18.45 -1.66 -23.71
CA LEU A 176 -17.48 -1.92 -24.77
C LEU A 176 -17.72 -1.04 -26.00
N GLU A 177 -18.99 -0.84 -26.40
CA GLU A 177 -19.36 0.09 -27.49
C GLU A 177 -19.03 1.54 -27.13
N ASP A 178 -19.30 1.94 -25.88
CA ASP A 178 -18.96 3.29 -25.40
C ASP A 178 -17.44 3.54 -25.46
N ILE A 179 -16.63 2.57 -25.09
CA ILE A 179 -15.16 2.63 -25.20
C ILE A 179 -14.74 2.76 -26.67
N VAL A 180 -15.29 1.94 -27.56
CA VAL A 180 -14.94 1.95 -29.00
C VAL A 180 -15.24 3.32 -29.63
N HIS A 181 -16.38 3.92 -29.29
CA HIS A 181 -16.84 5.14 -29.93
C HIS A 181 -16.25 6.42 -29.32
N ASN A 182 -16.02 6.44 -28.02
CA ASN A 182 -15.68 7.65 -27.30
C ASN A 182 -14.22 7.74 -26.84
N VAL A 183 -13.55 6.60 -26.52
CA VAL A 183 -12.12 6.65 -26.21
C VAL A 183 -11.34 6.90 -27.50
N PRO A 184 -10.47 7.93 -27.57
CA PRO A 184 -9.73 8.23 -28.80
C PRO A 184 -8.71 7.13 -29.12
N ALA A 185 -8.42 6.96 -30.40
CA ALA A 185 -7.31 6.11 -30.83
C ALA A 185 -5.96 6.75 -30.42
N PRO A 186 -4.94 5.92 -30.13
CA PRO A 186 -3.63 6.44 -29.78
C PRO A 186 -3.02 7.24 -30.92
N LYS A 187 -2.28 8.28 -30.57
CA LYS A 187 -1.51 9.09 -31.51
C LYS A 187 -0.07 8.57 -31.60
N GLY A 188 0.66 8.93 -32.63
CA GLY A 188 2.07 8.58 -32.82
C GLY A 188 2.36 8.18 -34.27
N ASP A 189 3.61 8.39 -34.71
CA ASP A 189 4.07 8.03 -36.05
C ASP A 189 4.85 6.71 -35.98
N PRO A 190 4.36 5.60 -36.57
CA PRO A 190 5.08 4.33 -36.58
C PRO A 190 6.42 4.37 -37.33
N SER A 191 6.67 5.38 -38.18
CA SER A 191 7.92 5.55 -38.93
C SER A 191 8.99 6.37 -38.19
N ALA A 192 8.61 7.04 -37.09
CA ALA A 192 9.52 7.82 -36.26
C ALA A 192 10.53 6.91 -35.52
N PRO A 193 11.62 7.47 -34.96
CA PRO A 193 12.48 6.74 -34.03
C PRO A 193 11.67 6.20 -32.84
N LEU A 194 12.01 4.99 -32.39
CA LEU A 194 11.33 4.37 -31.25
C LEU A 194 11.37 5.26 -30.03
N LYS A 195 10.20 5.49 -29.46
CA LYS A 195 9.99 6.17 -28.19
C LYS A 195 8.87 5.44 -27.43
N ALA A 196 9.24 4.65 -26.42
CA ALA A 196 8.27 3.87 -25.66
C ALA A 196 8.44 4.12 -24.16
N LEU A 197 7.32 4.06 -23.42
CA LEU A 197 7.24 4.29 -21.98
C LEU A 197 7.18 2.98 -21.23
N ILE A 198 8.09 2.76 -20.29
CA ILE A 198 8.01 1.63 -19.36
C ILE A 198 7.01 1.99 -18.26
N PHE A 199 5.91 1.24 -18.16
CA PHE A 199 4.95 1.45 -17.08
C PHE A 199 5.06 0.41 -15.97
N ASP A 200 5.61 -0.81 -16.26
CA ASP A 200 5.90 -1.83 -15.26
C ASP A 200 7.04 -2.75 -15.70
N SER A 201 7.59 -3.55 -14.77
CA SER A 201 8.53 -4.61 -15.07
C SER A 201 8.37 -5.77 -14.08
N GLN A 202 8.67 -6.98 -14.54
CA GLN A 202 8.59 -8.19 -13.72
C GLN A 202 9.83 -9.04 -13.93
N TYR A 203 10.37 -9.56 -12.86
CA TYR A 203 11.44 -10.54 -12.95
C TYR A 203 10.89 -11.95 -13.07
N ASP A 204 11.35 -12.66 -14.09
CA ASP A 204 11.11 -14.08 -14.30
C ASP A 204 12.44 -14.85 -14.21
N PRO A 205 12.53 -15.95 -13.44
CA PRO A 205 13.79 -16.71 -13.27
C PRO A 205 14.35 -17.29 -14.58
N TYR A 206 13.51 -17.50 -15.60
CA TYR A 206 13.88 -18.10 -16.88
C TYR A 206 14.12 -17.08 -17.98
N LEU A 207 13.27 -16.05 -18.04
CA LEU A 207 13.30 -15.02 -19.08
C LEU A 207 14.14 -13.78 -18.68
N GLY A 208 14.49 -13.65 -17.42
CA GLY A 208 15.05 -12.42 -16.87
C GLY A 208 13.99 -11.37 -16.63
N VAL A 209 14.32 -10.08 -16.83
CA VAL A 209 13.34 -9.00 -16.68
C VAL A 209 12.45 -8.93 -17.92
N ILE A 210 11.16 -9.07 -17.70
CA ILE A 210 10.10 -8.79 -18.65
C ILE A 210 9.71 -7.33 -18.46
N VAL A 211 9.82 -6.54 -19.52
CA VAL A 211 9.51 -5.10 -19.49
C VAL A 211 8.15 -4.88 -20.12
N TYR A 212 7.23 -4.27 -19.38
CA TYR A 212 5.91 -3.87 -19.87
C TYR A 212 5.96 -2.40 -20.29
N PHE A 213 5.54 -2.14 -21.52
CA PHE A 213 5.71 -0.84 -22.14
C PHE A 213 4.56 -0.48 -23.06
N ARG A 214 4.47 0.81 -23.32
CA ARG A 214 3.62 1.36 -24.39
C ARG A 214 4.49 2.06 -25.41
N VAL A 215 4.29 1.75 -26.70
CA VAL A 215 4.93 2.46 -27.81
C VAL A 215 4.22 3.81 -28.02
N MET A 216 4.96 4.91 -27.87
CA MET A 216 4.43 6.25 -28.12
C MET A 216 4.72 6.68 -29.58
N GLU A 217 5.94 6.39 -30.08
CA GLU A 217 6.41 6.67 -31.42
C GLU A 217 7.25 5.50 -31.93
N GLY A 218 7.27 5.30 -33.25
CA GLY A 218 8.09 4.27 -33.87
C GLY A 218 7.53 2.86 -33.73
N ALA A 219 8.42 1.88 -33.76
CA ALA A 219 8.09 0.48 -33.61
C ALA A 219 9.23 -0.30 -32.93
N ILE A 220 8.90 -1.39 -32.25
CA ILE A 220 9.84 -2.33 -31.64
C ILE A 220 9.64 -3.73 -32.21
N ARG A 221 10.76 -4.45 -32.47
CA ARG A 221 10.75 -5.79 -33.04
C ARG A 221 11.88 -6.67 -32.48
N PRO A 222 11.74 -7.98 -32.52
CA PRO A 222 12.82 -8.89 -32.16
C PRO A 222 14.09 -8.63 -33.00
N GLY A 223 15.26 -8.73 -32.34
CA GLY A 223 16.57 -8.44 -32.95
C GLY A 223 16.99 -6.97 -32.95
N MET A 224 16.11 -6.05 -32.60
CA MET A 224 16.41 -4.62 -32.48
C MET A 224 17.26 -4.35 -31.25
N GLU A 225 18.29 -3.52 -31.38
CA GLU A 225 19.04 -3.00 -30.22
C GLU A 225 18.33 -1.76 -29.67
N VAL A 226 17.88 -1.84 -28.43
CA VAL A 226 17.22 -0.75 -27.70
C VAL A 226 18.12 -0.19 -26.62
N GLN A 227 17.94 1.11 -26.32
CA GLN A 227 18.62 1.79 -25.22
C GLN A 227 17.60 2.31 -24.23
N LEU A 228 17.82 2.05 -22.95
CA LEU A 228 17.09 2.64 -21.84
C LEU A 228 17.71 3.99 -21.51
N MET A 229 16.94 5.08 -21.59
CA MET A 229 17.51 6.42 -21.56
C MET A 229 18.03 6.84 -20.18
N ALA A 230 17.38 6.39 -19.09
CA ALA A 230 17.79 6.75 -17.72
C ALA A 230 19.08 6.03 -17.28
N SER A 231 19.23 4.75 -17.61
CA SER A 231 20.43 3.98 -17.27
C SER A 231 21.51 4.05 -18.35
N GLY A 232 21.14 4.40 -19.58
CA GLY A 232 22.03 4.36 -20.76
C GLY A 232 22.35 2.94 -21.21
N SER A 233 21.78 1.91 -20.58
CA SER A 233 22.05 0.51 -20.90
C SER A 233 21.45 0.11 -22.25
N ARG A 234 22.15 -0.75 -22.98
CA ARG A 234 21.71 -1.24 -24.30
C ARG A 234 21.41 -2.73 -24.22
N HIS A 235 20.35 -3.13 -24.86
CA HIS A 235 19.87 -4.51 -24.86
C HIS A 235 19.32 -4.89 -26.22
N THR A 236 19.55 -6.14 -26.63
CA THR A 236 18.92 -6.67 -27.85
C THR A 236 17.58 -7.30 -27.47
N VAL A 237 16.50 -6.86 -28.09
CA VAL A 237 15.16 -7.44 -27.95
C VAL A 237 15.19 -8.88 -28.44
N LEU A 238 14.93 -9.84 -27.57
CA LEU A 238 14.84 -11.26 -27.91
C LEU A 238 13.44 -11.59 -28.41
N GLU A 239 12.44 -11.11 -27.70
CA GLU A 239 11.02 -11.32 -28.01
C GLU A 239 10.24 -10.08 -27.61
N CYS A 240 9.21 -9.74 -28.35
CA CYS A 240 8.19 -8.78 -27.99
C CYS A 240 6.80 -9.31 -28.36
N GLY A 241 5.77 -8.80 -27.70
CA GLY A 241 4.42 -9.31 -27.94
C GLY A 241 3.36 -8.65 -27.07
N TYR A 242 2.19 -9.24 -27.08
CA TYR A 242 1.01 -8.78 -26.36
C TYR A 242 0.77 -9.58 -25.10
N LEU A 243 0.09 -8.94 -24.14
CA LEU A 243 -0.33 -9.57 -22.91
C LEU A 243 -1.76 -10.10 -23.06
N HIS A 244 -1.93 -11.40 -22.91
CA HIS A 244 -3.21 -12.07 -22.90
C HIS A 244 -3.63 -12.40 -21.45
N PRO A 245 -4.93 -12.58 -21.15
CA PRO A 245 -5.36 -12.94 -19.79
C PRO A 245 -4.65 -14.17 -19.22
N LEU A 246 -4.32 -15.15 -20.06
CA LEU A 246 -3.67 -16.42 -19.66
C LEU A 246 -2.16 -16.47 -19.94
N GLY A 247 -1.53 -15.38 -20.39
CA GLY A 247 -0.10 -15.37 -20.65
C GLY A 247 0.36 -14.35 -21.69
N MET A 248 1.50 -14.62 -22.29
CA MET A 248 2.15 -13.75 -23.28
C MET A 248 2.00 -14.35 -24.68
N GLU A 249 1.71 -13.52 -25.67
CA GLU A 249 1.63 -13.88 -27.08
C GLU A 249 2.69 -13.13 -27.88
N ALA A 250 3.64 -13.87 -28.46
CA ALA A 250 4.72 -13.27 -29.23
C ALA A 250 4.21 -12.60 -30.52
N ALA A 251 4.74 -11.43 -30.83
CA ALA A 251 4.45 -10.67 -32.04
C ALA A 251 5.73 -10.36 -32.82
N GLY A 252 5.59 -10.21 -34.14
CA GLY A 252 6.73 -9.82 -34.97
C GLY A 252 7.16 -8.36 -34.81
N GLU A 253 6.23 -7.51 -34.43
CA GLU A 253 6.44 -6.06 -34.26
C GLU A 253 5.31 -5.47 -33.43
N LEU A 254 5.62 -4.47 -32.61
CA LEU A 254 4.65 -3.57 -31.99
C LEU A 254 4.90 -2.15 -32.48
N ILE A 255 3.83 -1.45 -32.88
CA ILE A 255 3.88 -0.10 -33.45
C ILE A 255 3.35 0.96 -32.47
N ALA A 256 3.52 2.23 -32.84
CA ALA A 256 3.01 3.37 -32.08
C ALA A 256 1.53 3.16 -31.67
N GLY A 257 1.24 3.35 -30.38
CA GLY A 257 -0.06 3.14 -29.76
C GLY A 257 -0.27 1.75 -29.14
N GLU A 258 0.56 0.75 -29.45
CA GLU A 258 0.40 -0.58 -28.89
C GLU A 258 1.02 -0.71 -27.50
N VAL A 259 0.36 -1.49 -26.65
CA VAL A 259 0.79 -1.90 -25.31
C VAL A 259 1.24 -3.35 -25.36
N GLY A 260 2.39 -3.66 -24.79
CA GLY A 260 2.91 -5.00 -24.80
C GLY A 260 4.11 -5.21 -23.86
N TYR A 261 4.83 -6.29 -24.13
CA TYR A 261 6.03 -6.64 -23.40
C TYR A 261 7.22 -6.89 -24.34
N PHE A 262 8.43 -6.76 -23.80
CA PHE A 262 9.61 -7.38 -24.41
C PHE A 262 10.50 -8.05 -23.40
N THR A 263 11.32 -8.99 -23.87
CA THR A 263 12.39 -9.64 -23.12
C THR A 263 13.73 -9.38 -23.81
N ALA A 264 14.79 -9.17 -23.02
CA ALA A 264 16.12 -8.91 -23.56
C ALA A 264 17.25 -9.49 -22.67
N SER A 265 16.96 -10.57 -21.93
CA SER A 265 17.88 -11.19 -20.95
C SER A 265 18.50 -10.19 -19.97
N ILE A 266 17.74 -9.19 -19.59
CA ILE A 266 18.18 -8.20 -18.59
C ILE A 266 18.24 -8.91 -17.23
N LYS A 267 19.41 -8.91 -16.62
CA LYS A 267 19.64 -9.62 -15.34
C LYS A 267 19.42 -8.72 -14.13
N ASN A 268 19.59 -7.41 -14.31
CA ASN A 268 19.49 -6.44 -13.22
C ASN A 268 18.24 -5.56 -13.44
N VAL A 269 17.24 -5.75 -12.58
CA VAL A 269 16.01 -4.97 -12.64
C VAL A 269 16.26 -3.46 -12.40
N LYS A 270 17.33 -3.11 -11.68
CA LYS A 270 17.70 -1.70 -11.49
C LYS A 270 18.02 -0.96 -12.79
N ASP A 271 18.27 -1.70 -13.87
CA ASP A 271 18.49 -1.12 -15.20
C ASP A 271 17.16 -0.73 -15.87
N THR A 272 16.05 -1.38 -15.50
CA THR A 272 14.70 -1.12 -16.04
C THR A 272 13.87 -0.32 -15.05
N ARG A 273 14.10 0.98 -15.02
CA ARG A 273 13.30 1.85 -14.16
C ARG A 273 11.93 2.10 -14.76
N VAL A 274 10.90 1.91 -13.95
CA VAL A 274 9.54 2.28 -14.35
C VAL A 274 9.48 3.80 -14.57
N GLY A 275 8.88 4.22 -15.70
CA GLY A 275 8.89 5.61 -16.17
C GLY A 275 10.07 5.96 -17.07
N ASP A 276 11.00 5.02 -17.31
CA ASP A 276 12.09 5.24 -18.26
C ASP A 276 11.58 5.18 -19.71
N THR A 277 12.33 5.80 -20.60
CA THR A 277 12.06 5.81 -22.03
C THR A 277 12.95 4.80 -22.73
N ILE A 278 12.32 3.93 -23.53
CA ILE A 278 13.00 3.01 -24.45
C ILE A 278 13.15 3.71 -25.79
N THR A 279 14.36 3.70 -26.33
CA THR A 279 14.64 4.22 -27.68
C THR A 279 15.47 3.23 -28.49
N GLU A 280 15.47 3.38 -29.80
CA GLU A 280 16.33 2.62 -30.71
C GLU A 280 17.79 3.07 -30.56
N ALA A 281 18.72 2.12 -30.39
CA ALA A 281 20.13 2.46 -30.18
C ALA A 281 20.81 3.10 -31.41
N GLU A 282 20.34 2.77 -32.62
CA GLU A 282 20.85 3.32 -33.89
C GLU A 282 20.31 4.70 -34.22
N ARG A 283 19.03 4.96 -33.85
CA ARG A 283 18.34 6.23 -34.08
C ARG A 283 17.68 6.73 -32.79
N PRO A 284 18.46 7.11 -31.75
CA PRO A 284 17.88 7.47 -30.48
C PRO A 284 17.01 8.72 -30.58
N THR A 285 15.90 8.75 -29.83
CA THR A 285 15.09 9.96 -29.65
C THR A 285 15.89 11.04 -28.91
N ALA A 286 15.67 12.29 -29.24
CA ALA A 286 16.42 13.40 -28.64
C ALA A 286 16.02 13.67 -27.18
N GLU A 287 14.74 13.48 -26.84
CA GLU A 287 14.19 13.80 -25.53
C GLU A 287 13.46 12.60 -24.93
N PRO A 288 13.71 12.29 -23.64
CA PRO A 288 12.95 11.25 -22.94
C PRO A 288 11.49 11.69 -22.78
N LEU A 289 10.61 10.72 -22.57
CA LEU A 289 9.25 10.97 -22.09
C LEU A 289 9.30 11.55 -20.67
N PRO A 290 8.31 12.36 -20.27
CA PRO A 290 8.20 12.75 -18.88
C PRO A 290 8.10 11.48 -18.02
N GLY A 291 9.14 11.25 -17.21
CA GLY A 291 9.19 10.09 -16.32
C GLY A 291 8.29 10.27 -15.09
N TYR A 292 8.07 9.18 -14.39
CA TYR A 292 7.34 9.24 -13.13
C TYR A 292 8.19 9.87 -12.01
N ARG A 293 7.52 10.55 -11.09
CA ARG A 293 8.18 11.02 -9.87
C ARG A 293 8.59 9.79 -9.03
N PRO A 294 9.81 9.76 -8.47
CA PRO A 294 10.19 8.68 -7.57
C PRO A 294 9.28 8.68 -6.35
N VAL A 295 8.72 7.52 -6.03
CA VAL A 295 7.88 7.35 -4.85
C VAL A 295 8.78 7.31 -3.62
N GLN A 296 8.37 8.03 -2.59
CA GLN A 296 9.02 7.96 -1.29
C GLN A 296 8.14 7.13 -0.34
N PRO A 297 8.71 6.14 0.34
CA PRO A 297 8.00 5.43 1.39
C PRO A 297 7.51 6.39 2.47
N MET A 298 6.32 6.13 2.99
CA MET A 298 5.68 6.93 4.04
C MET A 298 5.70 6.22 5.39
N VAL A 299 5.69 4.88 5.39
CA VAL A 299 5.66 4.04 6.59
C VAL A 299 6.93 3.20 6.65
N TYR A 300 7.55 3.12 7.80
CA TYR A 300 8.79 2.37 8.03
C TYR A 300 8.65 1.43 9.21
N CYS A 301 9.08 0.18 9.05
CA CYS A 301 9.25 -0.73 10.18
C CYS A 301 10.52 -1.58 10.03
N GLY A 302 11.03 -2.10 11.14
CA GLY A 302 12.06 -3.13 11.14
C GLY A 302 11.42 -4.50 10.92
N VAL A 303 12.00 -5.30 10.03
CA VAL A 303 11.56 -6.67 9.73
C VAL A 303 12.68 -7.63 10.10
N TYR A 304 12.38 -8.58 10.96
CA TYR A 304 13.33 -9.55 11.51
C TYR A 304 12.77 -10.96 11.35
N THR A 305 13.64 -11.95 11.29
CA THR A 305 13.24 -13.36 11.35
C THR A 305 13.27 -13.84 12.81
N GLU A 306 12.30 -14.69 13.20
CA GLU A 306 12.28 -15.32 14.53
C GLU A 306 13.57 -16.12 14.78
N ASP A 307 14.05 -16.85 13.77
CA ASP A 307 15.33 -17.53 13.76
C ASP A 307 16.38 -16.66 13.06
N GLY A 308 17.30 -16.07 13.81
CA GLY A 308 18.38 -15.22 13.27
C GLY A 308 19.27 -15.89 12.23
N SER A 309 19.30 -17.24 12.13
CA SER A 309 20.01 -17.97 11.07
C SER A 309 19.38 -17.76 9.68
N LYS A 310 18.12 -17.38 9.61
CA LYS A 310 17.36 -17.08 8.37
C LYS A 310 17.52 -15.64 7.86
N TYR A 311 18.40 -14.83 8.46
CA TYR A 311 18.69 -13.47 7.97
C TYR A 311 19.12 -13.41 6.49
N PRO A 312 19.99 -14.33 5.98
CA PRO A 312 20.30 -14.36 4.55
C PRO A 312 19.09 -14.66 3.67
N ASP A 313 18.20 -15.55 4.12
CA ASP A 313 16.98 -15.92 3.39
C ASP A 313 16.03 -14.71 3.31
N LEU A 314 15.89 -13.94 4.40
CA LEU A 314 15.11 -12.71 4.43
C LEU A 314 15.68 -11.67 3.45
N ARG A 315 17.01 -11.50 3.39
CA ARG A 315 17.62 -10.60 2.42
C ARG A 315 17.28 -11.00 0.99
N ASP A 316 17.49 -12.27 0.66
CA ASP A 316 17.25 -12.78 -0.69
C ASP A 316 15.75 -12.67 -1.07
N ALA A 317 14.85 -12.86 -0.10
CA ALA A 317 13.41 -12.68 -0.29
C ALA A 317 13.06 -11.19 -0.55
N LEU A 318 13.58 -10.27 0.25
CA LEU A 318 13.37 -8.83 0.06
C LEU A 318 13.94 -8.35 -1.28
N GLU A 319 15.13 -8.81 -1.68
CA GLU A 319 15.72 -8.51 -2.98
C GLU A 319 14.80 -8.99 -4.12
N LYS A 320 14.26 -10.20 -4.03
CA LYS A 320 13.31 -10.73 -5.04
C LYS A 320 12.00 -9.95 -5.07
N LEU A 321 11.44 -9.58 -3.91
CA LEU A 321 10.22 -8.76 -3.87
C LEU A 321 10.47 -7.37 -4.48
N GLN A 322 11.60 -6.73 -4.17
CA GLN A 322 11.97 -5.42 -4.72
C GLN A 322 12.12 -5.45 -6.25
N LEU A 323 12.46 -6.61 -6.85
CA LEU A 323 12.50 -6.76 -8.29
C LEU A 323 11.12 -6.56 -8.94
N ASN A 324 10.07 -6.92 -8.21
CA ASN A 324 8.69 -6.85 -8.69
C ASN A 324 7.91 -5.68 -8.09
N ASP A 325 8.49 -5.00 -7.10
CA ASP A 325 7.88 -3.87 -6.39
C ASP A 325 8.93 -2.77 -6.17
N ALA A 326 8.98 -1.83 -7.09
CA ALA A 326 9.95 -0.72 -7.07
C ALA A 326 9.70 0.28 -5.91
N SER A 327 8.56 0.20 -5.24
CA SER A 327 8.21 1.06 -4.11
C SER A 327 8.77 0.55 -2.78
N LEU A 328 9.09 -0.75 -2.69
CA LEU A 328 9.73 -1.34 -1.52
C LEU A 328 11.18 -0.88 -1.40
N SER A 329 11.52 -0.24 -0.30
CA SER A 329 12.90 0.07 0.07
C SER A 329 13.30 -0.70 1.32
N PHE A 330 14.55 -1.15 1.41
CA PHE A 330 15.06 -1.77 2.61
C PHE A 330 16.56 -1.53 2.79
N GLU A 331 16.97 -1.43 4.05
CA GLU A 331 18.36 -1.25 4.47
C GLU A 331 18.67 -2.19 5.63
N PRO A 332 19.90 -2.70 5.76
CA PRO A 332 20.28 -3.53 6.89
C PRO A 332 20.10 -2.78 8.21
N GLU A 333 19.49 -3.46 9.19
CA GLU A 333 19.28 -2.94 10.53
C GLU A 333 19.71 -4.00 11.56
N SER A 334 20.07 -3.56 12.76
CA SER A 334 20.34 -4.44 13.89
C SER A 334 19.64 -3.97 15.14
N SER A 335 19.04 -4.91 15.86
CA SER A 335 18.42 -4.70 17.16
C SER A 335 19.14 -5.51 18.23
N ILE A 336 19.32 -4.94 19.41
CA ILE A 336 19.90 -5.67 20.55
C ILE A 336 18.99 -6.83 20.96
N ALA A 337 17.68 -6.65 20.83
CA ALA A 337 16.67 -7.64 21.23
C ALA A 337 16.41 -8.71 20.15
N LEU A 338 16.43 -8.33 18.85
CA LEU A 338 16.00 -9.18 17.74
C LEU A 338 17.14 -9.64 16.82
N GLY A 339 18.36 -9.10 16.99
CA GLY A 339 19.52 -9.42 16.16
C GLY A 339 19.54 -8.65 14.84
N PHE A 340 19.93 -9.31 13.76
CA PHE A 340 20.01 -8.70 12.43
C PHE A 340 18.69 -8.79 11.70
N GLY A 341 18.33 -7.72 11.01
CA GLY A 341 17.11 -7.58 10.21
C GLY A 341 17.26 -6.48 9.16
N PHE A 342 16.12 -5.97 8.69
CA PHE A 342 16.07 -4.90 7.71
C PHE A 342 15.08 -3.82 8.13
N ARG A 343 15.46 -2.57 7.97
CA ARG A 343 14.55 -1.42 8.00
C ARG A 343 13.90 -1.31 6.65
N CYS A 344 12.60 -1.55 6.59
CA CYS A 344 11.82 -1.53 5.35
C CYS A 344 10.94 -0.29 5.30
N GLY A 345 10.81 0.30 4.11
CA GLY A 345 9.93 1.43 3.83
C GLY A 345 8.83 1.01 2.86
N PHE A 346 7.60 1.44 3.16
CA PHE A 346 6.36 1.07 2.49
C PHE A 346 5.54 2.30 2.12
N LEU A 347 4.65 2.17 1.13
CA LEU A 347 3.75 3.25 0.71
C LEU A 347 2.70 3.58 1.78
N GLY A 348 2.19 2.56 2.46
CA GLY A 348 1.19 2.66 3.51
C GLY A 348 1.10 1.38 4.31
N MET A 349 0.10 1.27 5.19
CA MET A 349 -0.10 0.09 6.03
C MET A 349 -0.50 -1.14 5.23
N LEU A 350 -1.43 -1.00 4.29
CA LEU A 350 -1.86 -2.12 3.44
C LEU A 350 -0.69 -2.66 2.62
N HIS A 351 0.17 -1.79 2.09
CA HIS A 351 1.38 -2.22 1.39
C HIS A 351 2.32 -3.00 2.33
N MET A 352 2.51 -2.54 3.57
CA MET A 352 3.34 -3.23 4.57
C MET A 352 2.78 -4.64 4.87
N GLU A 353 1.48 -4.76 5.11
CA GLU A 353 0.83 -6.05 5.37
C GLU A 353 0.97 -7.03 4.21
N ILE A 354 0.78 -6.55 2.98
CA ILE A 354 0.92 -7.37 1.78
C ILE A 354 2.35 -7.89 1.64
N ILE A 355 3.37 -7.04 1.82
CA ILE A 355 4.77 -7.46 1.76
C ILE A 355 5.09 -8.45 2.87
N GLN A 356 4.59 -8.24 4.09
CA GLN A 356 4.76 -9.18 5.19
C GLN A 356 4.13 -10.54 4.86
N GLU A 357 2.87 -10.59 4.44
CA GLU A 357 2.20 -11.84 4.08
C GLU A 357 2.89 -12.56 2.91
N ARG A 358 3.40 -11.83 1.94
CA ARG A 358 4.19 -12.41 0.84
C ARG A 358 5.49 -13.03 1.32
N LEU A 359 6.22 -12.35 2.21
CA LEU A 359 7.43 -12.92 2.82
C LEU A 359 7.13 -14.20 3.61
N GLU A 360 6.01 -14.24 4.31
CA GLU A 360 5.59 -15.41 5.09
C GLU A 360 5.13 -16.56 4.19
N ARG A 361 4.29 -16.29 3.17
CA ARG A 361 3.68 -17.34 2.32
C ARG A 361 4.58 -17.80 1.17
N GLU A 362 5.23 -16.89 0.46
CA GLU A 362 6.04 -17.21 -0.73
C GLU A 362 7.44 -17.73 -0.36
N PHE A 363 7.97 -17.30 0.81
CA PHE A 363 9.35 -17.61 1.23
C PHE A 363 9.44 -18.42 2.52
N ASP A 364 8.32 -18.81 3.12
CA ASP A 364 8.24 -19.63 4.36
C ASP A 364 9.07 -19.03 5.52
N LEU A 365 8.96 -17.70 5.69
CA LEU A 365 9.63 -16.96 6.75
C LEU A 365 8.66 -16.67 7.89
N VAL A 366 9.10 -16.85 9.12
CA VAL A 366 8.39 -16.38 10.31
C VAL A 366 8.99 -15.05 10.72
N LEU A 367 8.18 -13.99 10.62
CA LEU A 367 8.64 -12.62 10.76
C LEU A 367 8.25 -11.99 12.11
N ILE A 368 9.12 -11.11 12.59
CA ILE A 368 8.85 -10.19 13.69
C ILE A 368 9.01 -8.78 13.11
N THR A 369 7.94 -8.00 13.16
CA THR A 369 7.96 -6.59 12.73
C THR A 369 8.03 -5.67 13.95
N THR A 370 8.69 -4.52 13.80
CA THR A 370 8.65 -3.46 14.82
C THR A 370 7.43 -2.57 14.62
N LEU A 371 7.13 -1.71 15.59
CA LEU A 371 6.05 -0.73 15.43
C LEU A 371 6.29 0.13 14.19
N PRO A 372 5.29 0.28 13.32
CA PRO A 372 5.39 1.19 12.17
C PRO A 372 5.67 2.62 12.63
N SER A 373 6.44 3.35 11.88
CA SER A 373 6.80 4.75 12.14
C SER A 373 6.84 5.55 10.85
N VAL A 374 6.75 6.86 10.97
CA VAL A 374 6.96 7.81 9.88
C VAL A 374 8.37 8.39 9.98
N ILE A 375 8.83 9.08 8.92
CA ILE A 375 10.07 9.85 9.00
C ILE A 375 9.80 11.15 9.75
N TYR A 376 10.62 11.44 10.75
CA TYR A 376 10.65 12.70 11.44
C TYR A 376 11.86 13.54 11.00
N GLU A 377 11.71 14.84 10.95
CA GLU A 377 12.84 15.77 10.75
C GLU A 377 13.21 16.41 12.10
N VAL A 378 14.44 16.19 12.51
CA VAL A 378 14.94 16.73 13.79
C VAL A 378 16.11 17.67 13.51
N THR A 379 15.92 18.95 13.85
CA THR A 379 16.97 19.94 13.80
C THR A 379 17.67 19.97 15.15
N LYS A 380 18.98 19.71 15.16
CA LYS A 380 19.82 19.79 16.35
C LYS A 380 20.19 21.24 16.66
N THR A 381 20.67 21.45 17.90
CA THR A 381 21.17 22.76 18.36
C THR A 381 22.38 23.27 17.59
N ASP A 382 23.11 22.40 16.91
CA ASP A 382 24.23 22.74 16.00
C ASP A 382 23.76 23.13 14.58
N GLY A 383 22.44 23.12 14.31
CA GLY A 383 21.83 23.42 13.02
C GLY A 383 21.75 22.22 12.06
N THR A 384 22.26 21.06 12.42
CA THR A 384 22.16 19.85 11.61
C THR A 384 20.73 19.33 11.56
N VAL A 385 20.20 19.07 10.36
CA VAL A 385 18.89 18.44 10.16
C VAL A 385 19.07 16.94 9.93
N LEU A 386 18.46 16.14 10.79
CA LEU A 386 18.45 14.68 10.70
C LEU A 386 17.06 14.21 10.26
N ARG A 387 17.01 13.26 9.34
CA ARG A 387 15.83 12.47 9.06
C ARG A 387 15.87 11.19 9.91
N VAL A 388 14.86 11.04 10.74
CA VAL A 388 14.77 9.96 11.74
C VAL A 388 13.57 9.09 11.37
N ASP A 389 13.84 7.93 10.82
CA ASP A 389 12.88 6.87 10.51
C ASP A 389 12.84 5.79 11.61
N ASN A 390 13.94 5.62 12.34
CA ASN A 390 14.09 4.69 13.44
C ASN A 390 14.16 5.42 14.79
N PRO A 391 13.31 5.06 15.77
CA PRO A 391 13.37 5.65 17.13
C PRO A 391 14.75 5.54 17.80
N HIS A 392 15.55 4.52 17.44
CA HIS A 392 16.92 4.38 17.97
C HIS A 392 17.80 5.59 17.63
N ASN A 393 17.63 6.16 16.44
CA ASN A 393 18.40 7.28 15.91
C ASN A 393 17.89 8.65 16.41
N TYR A 394 16.85 8.68 17.25
CA TYR A 394 16.29 9.92 17.78
C TYR A 394 17.29 10.57 18.77
N PRO A 395 17.70 11.83 18.54
CA PRO A 395 18.71 12.48 19.37
C PRO A 395 18.26 12.69 20.81
N ASP A 396 19.23 12.86 21.71
CA ASP A 396 18.95 13.23 23.10
C ASP A 396 18.18 14.55 23.19
N PRO A 397 17.18 14.65 24.08
CA PRO A 397 16.32 15.86 24.19
C PRO A 397 17.09 17.18 24.34
N GLY A 398 18.25 17.16 25.00
CA GLY A 398 19.09 18.37 25.18
C GLY A 398 19.80 18.84 23.91
N SER A 399 19.89 18.00 22.89
CA SER A 399 20.52 18.32 21.59
C SER A 399 19.52 18.73 20.51
N ILE A 400 18.21 18.70 20.80
CA ILE A 400 17.15 19.00 19.85
C ILE A 400 16.78 20.48 19.96
N ALA A 401 16.90 21.21 18.84
CA ALA A 401 16.37 22.56 18.71
C ALA A 401 14.89 22.54 18.28
N GLN A 402 14.55 21.70 17.32
CA GLN A 402 13.19 21.55 16.82
C GLN A 402 12.96 20.15 16.25
N ALA A 403 11.82 19.56 16.54
CA ALA A 403 11.35 18.35 15.88
C ALA A 403 10.13 18.65 14.99
N ARG A 404 10.05 18.01 13.83
CA ARG A 404 8.97 18.19 12.85
C ARG A 404 8.44 16.81 12.44
N GLU A 405 7.12 16.70 12.31
CA GLU A 405 6.47 15.48 11.83
C GLU A 405 5.76 15.73 10.49
N PRO A 406 5.58 14.68 9.66
CA PRO A 406 4.86 14.80 8.40
C PRO A 406 3.37 14.99 8.64
N TYR A 407 2.79 15.94 7.92
CA TYR A 407 1.36 16.23 7.92
C TYR A 407 0.76 15.89 6.56
N VAL A 408 -0.48 15.49 6.59
CA VAL A 408 -1.29 15.19 5.41
C VAL A 408 -2.57 16.02 5.41
N LYS A 409 -2.97 16.43 4.23
CA LYS A 409 -4.29 16.98 3.97
C LYS A 409 -5.24 15.80 3.76
N VAL A 410 -6.24 15.70 4.61
CA VAL A 410 -7.22 14.61 4.63
C VAL A 410 -8.54 15.12 4.09
N SER A 411 -9.11 14.37 3.15
CA SER A 411 -10.46 14.58 2.61
C SER A 411 -11.34 13.40 3.02
N ILE A 412 -12.44 13.67 3.73
CA ILE A 412 -13.41 12.68 4.17
C ILE A 412 -14.75 12.99 3.54
N ILE A 413 -15.28 12.07 2.74
CA ILE A 413 -16.62 12.17 2.17
C ILE A 413 -17.56 11.23 2.93
N ALA A 414 -18.68 11.76 3.39
CA ALA A 414 -19.67 11.00 4.15
C ALA A 414 -21.07 11.67 4.09
N PRO A 415 -22.15 10.93 4.39
CA PRO A 415 -23.45 11.54 4.62
C PRO A 415 -23.43 12.52 5.81
N PRO A 416 -24.19 13.63 5.76
CA PRO A 416 -24.20 14.68 6.80
C PRO A 416 -24.50 14.16 8.21
N ASP A 417 -25.29 13.10 8.33
CA ASP A 417 -25.66 12.47 9.61
C ASP A 417 -24.44 11.96 10.41
N TYR A 418 -23.32 11.67 9.74
CA TYR A 418 -22.10 11.16 10.36
C TYR A 418 -21.07 12.22 10.73
N VAL A 419 -21.26 13.49 10.33
CA VAL A 419 -20.34 14.59 10.66
C VAL A 419 -20.08 14.68 12.17
N GLY A 420 -21.14 14.51 12.98
CA GLY A 420 -21.04 14.49 14.44
C GLY A 420 -20.18 13.36 15.01
N ASN A 421 -19.98 12.27 14.27
CA ASN A 421 -19.12 11.14 14.66
C ASN A 421 -17.67 11.32 14.14
N ILE A 422 -17.52 11.94 12.96
CA ILE A 422 -16.24 12.14 12.28
C ILE A 422 -15.41 13.24 12.95
N MET A 423 -16.02 14.39 13.24
CA MET A 423 -15.28 15.53 13.80
C MET A 423 -14.57 15.21 15.12
N PRO A 424 -15.20 14.56 16.13
CA PRO A 424 -14.52 14.17 17.35
C PRO A 424 -13.38 13.18 17.10
N LEU A 425 -13.53 12.24 16.14
CA LEU A 425 -12.48 11.31 15.78
C LEU A 425 -11.24 12.05 15.26
N CYS A 426 -11.43 12.97 14.31
CA CYS A 426 -10.32 13.77 13.76
C CYS A 426 -9.67 14.65 14.85
N GLN A 427 -10.44 15.25 15.74
CA GLN A 427 -9.91 16.04 16.86
C GLN A 427 -9.11 15.19 17.83
N ASP A 428 -9.58 13.97 18.16
CA ASP A 428 -8.85 13.03 18.99
C ASP A 428 -7.51 12.62 18.38
N ARG A 429 -7.39 12.68 17.06
CA ARG A 429 -6.17 12.40 16.26
C ARG A 429 -5.39 13.67 15.90
N ARG A 430 -5.52 14.74 16.70
CA ARG A 430 -4.82 16.03 16.51
C ARG A 430 -5.11 16.70 15.16
N GLY A 431 -6.24 16.37 14.55
CA GLY A 431 -6.68 16.96 13.28
C GLY A 431 -7.05 18.44 13.45
N GLU A 432 -6.52 19.27 12.56
CA GLU A 432 -6.91 20.66 12.40
C GLU A 432 -8.00 20.76 11.34
N PHE A 433 -9.22 21.11 11.73
CA PHE A 433 -10.30 21.35 10.80
C PHE A 433 -9.94 22.51 9.84
N LYS A 434 -10.15 22.34 8.56
CA LYS A 434 -9.93 23.36 7.53
C LYS A 434 -11.25 23.94 7.03
N ASP A 435 -12.00 23.12 6.35
CA ASP A 435 -13.30 23.50 5.83
C ASP A 435 -14.21 22.25 5.68
N MET A 436 -15.47 22.52 5.36
CA MET A 436 -16.46 21.50 5.08
C MET A 436 -17.38 22.02 3.97
N GLN A 437 -17.54 21.23 2.92
CA GLN A 437 -18.35 21.57 1.76
C GLN A 437 -19.46 20.53 1.59
N TYR A 438 -20.68 21.00 1.33
CA TYR A 438 -21.75 20.12 0.92
C TYR A 438 -21.63 19.91 -0.58
N LEU A 439 -21.27 18.69 -0.98
CA LEU A 439 -21.18 18.31 -2.39
C LEU A 439 -22.59 18.16 -2.98
N ASP A 440 -23.52 17.62 -2.16
CA ASP A 440 -24.94 17.47 -2.46
C ASP A 440 -25.74 17.51 -1.14
N THR A 441 -27.08 17.41 -1.22
CA THR A 441 -27.97 17.32 -0.05
C THR A 441 -27.64 16.13 0.87
N ASN A 442 -27.09 15.05 0.31
CA ASN A 442 -26.79 13.80 1.01
C ASN A 442 -25.30 13.52 1.21
N LEU A 443 -24.41 14.37 0.70
CA LEU A 443 -22.96 14.18 0.79
C LEU A 443 -22.26 15.45 1.25
N VAL A 444 -21.32 15.27 2.17
CA VAL A 444 -20.44 16.33 2.66
C VAL A 444 -18.99 15.89 2.54
N GLU A 445 -18.15 16.79 2.10
CA GLU A 445 -16.70 16.64 2.12
C GLU A 445 -16.12 17.48 3.25
N ILE A 446 -15.27 16.85 4.08
CA ILE A 446 -14.69 17.47 5.26
C ILE A 446 -13.16 17.41 5.11
N HIS A 447 -12.54 18.58 5.15
CA HIS A 447 -11.08 18.69 5.04
C HIS A 447 -10.44 18.90 6.41
N TYR A 448 -9.45 18.07 6.69
CA TYR A 448 -8.58 18.16 7.86
C TYR A 448 -7.12 18.20 7.45
N LEU A 449 -6.32 18.82 8.31
CA LEU A 449 -4.88 18.67 8.28
C LEU A 449 -4.46 17.84 9.47
N MET A 450 -3.83 16.69 9.24
CA MET A 450 -3.57 15.70 10.29
C MET A 450 -2.12 15.23 10.25
N PRO A 451 -1.51 14.91 11.41
CA PRO A 451 -0.23 14.23 11.42
C PRO A 451 -0.37 12.82 10.81
N LEU A 452 0.52 12.47 9.87
CA LEU A 452 0.48 11.17 9.21
C LEU A 452 0.52 10.00 10.22
N ASN A 453 1.32 10.12 11.27
CA ASN A 453 1.43 9.10 12.31
C ASN A 453 0.12 8.80 13.07
N GLU A 454 -0.85 9.71 13.05
CA GLU A 454 -2.16 9.50 13.69
C GLU A 454 -3.18 8.80 12.76
N ILE A 455 -2.83 8.66 11.47
CA ILE A 455 -3.70 8.07 10.43
C ILE A 455 -3.29 6.64 10.12
N ILE A 456 -1.98 6.35 10.10
CA ILE A 456 -1.42 5.09 9.61
C ILE A 456 -1.83 3.85 10.41
N TYR A 457 -2.36 3.98 11.62
CA TYR A 457 -2.75 2.81 12.42
C TYR A 457 -4.20 2.41 12.14
N ASP A 458 -5.11 2.75 13.01
CA ASP A 458 -6.51 2.29 13.05
C ASP A 458 -7.52 3.36 12.60
N PHE A 459 -7.05 4.50 12.06
CA PHE A 459 -7.93 5.64 11.76
C PHE A 459 -9.00 5.28 10.72
N PHE A 460 -8.62 4.60 9.64
CA PHE A 460 -9.54 4.21 8.57
C PHE A 460 -10.62 3.23 9.06
N ASP A 461 -10.22 2.21 9.81
CA ASP A 461 -11.15 1.23 10.36
C ASP A 461 -12.08 1.85 11.40
N THR A 462 -11.53 2.72 12.26
CA THR A 462 -12.34 3.49 13.22
C THR A 462 -13.33 4.41 12.51
N LEU A 463 -12.91 5.06 11.43
CA LEU A 463 -13.77 5.92 10.62
C LEU A 463 -14.91 5.10 10.02
N LYS A 464 -14.61 3.99 9.35
CA LYS A 464 -15.62 3.08 8.80
C LYS A 464 -16.56 2.54 9.87
N ALA A 465 -16.05 2.10 11.00
CA ALA A 465 -16.87 1.60 12.10
C ALA A 465 -17.84 2.66 12.64
N ARG A 466 -17.36 3.91 12.83
CA ARG A 466 -18.21 5.03 13.33
C ARG A 466 -19.23 5.53 12.34
N THR A 467 -19.02 5.27 11.06
CA THR A 467 -19.89 5.70 9.97
C THR A 467 -20.65 4.55 9.30
N ARG A 468 -20.60 3.35 9.88
CA ARG A 468 -21.22 2.11 9.34
C ARG A 468 -20.79 1.80 7.90
N GLY A 469 -19.56 2.15 7.55
CA GLY A 469 -19.00 1.93 6.23
C GLY A 469 -19.29 3.03 5.20
N TYR A 470 -20.04 4.07 5.57
CA TYR A 470 -20.44 5.13 4.63
C TYR A 470 -19.38 6.21 4.40
N ALA A 471 -18.39 6.35 5.27
CA ALA A 471 -17.34 7.34 5.05
C ALA A 471 -16.20 6.76 4.22
N SER A 472 -15.76 7.53 3.25
CA SER A 472 -14.53 7.30 2.49
C SER A 472 -13.47 8.32 2.86
N LEU A 473 -12.21 7.93 2.70
CA LEU A 473 -11.03 8.70 3.10
C LEU A 473 -10.03 8.74 1.95
N ASP A 474 -9.50 9.93 1.70
CA ASP A 474 -8.30 10.13 0.90
C ASP A 474 -7.34 11.09 1.61
N TYR A 475 -6.04 11.03 1.31
CA TYR A 475 -5.06 11.94 1.89
C TYR A 475 -3.87 12.20 0.98
N GLU A 476 -3.33 13.42 1.09
CA GLU A 476 -2.15 13.89 0.36
C GLU A 476 -1.10 14.45 1.31
N MET A 477 0.18 14.28 0.96
CA MET A 477 1.28 14.85 1.74
C MET A 477 1.27 16.39 1.65
N GLU A 478 1.20 17.05 2.82
CA GLU A 478 1.26 18.53 2.92
C GLU A 478 2.67 19.04 3.29
N GLY A 479 3.53 18.15 3.81
CA GLY A 479 4.88 18.48 4.25
C GLY A 479 5.11 18.31 5.75
N TYR A 480 6.14 18.96 6.28
CA TYR A 480 6.56 18.79 7.66
C TYR A 480 6.21 20.00 8.53
N ARG A 481 5.68 19.75 9.73
CA ARG A 481 5.34 20.80 10.71
C ARG A 481 6.02 20.58 12.06
N PRO A 482 6.38 21.67 12.78
CA PRO A 482 6.91 21.56 14.14
C PRO A 482 5.94 20.86 15.07
N SER A 483 6.46 19.96 15.92
CA SER A 483 5.68 19.20 16.89
C SER A 483 6.51 18.87 18.13
N ASP A 484 5.84 18.76 19.29
CA ASP A 484 6.48 18.37 20.55
C ASP A 484 6.59 16.84 20.64
N LEU A 485 7.59 16.32 19.96
CA LEU A 485 7.84 14.88 19.85
C LEU A 485 8.78 14.40 20.95
N VAL A 486 8.48 13.22 21.46
CA VAL A 486 9.30 12.54 22.47
C VAL A 486 9.53 11.10 22.08
N LYS A 487 10.74 10.61 22.34
CA LYS A 487 11.05 9.18 22.27
C LYS A 487 10.60 8.51 23.56
N VAL A 488 9.88 7.43 23.43
CA VAL A 488 9.47 6.54 24.53
C VAL A 488 10.26 5.25 24.44
N ASP A 489 11.08 4.98 25.45
CA ASP A 489 11.82 3.73 25.56
C ASP A 489 11.05 2.72 26.42
N LEU A 490 10.92 1.49 25.94
CA LEU A 490 10.34 0.37 26.67
C LEU A 490 11.45 -0.40 27.38
N LEU A 491 11.26 -0.66 28.68
CA LEU A 491 12.19 -1.42 29.50
C LEU A 491 11.49 -2.67 30.07
N LEU A 492 12.10 -3.81 29.88
CA LEU A 492 11.66 -5.08 30.44
C LEU A 492 12.70 -5.57 31.45
N ASN A 493 12.31 -5.69 32.70
CA ASN A 493 13.20 -6.02 33.82
C ASN A 493 14.39 -5.03 34.02
N GLY A 494 14.29 -3.83 33.46
CA GLY A 494 15.34 -2.79 33.48
C GLY A 494 16.16 -2.71 32.19
N ASP A 495 16.09 -3.72 31.32
CA ASP A 495 16.78 -3.74 30.03
C ASP A 495 15.90 -3.08 28.97
N GLN A 496 16.48 -2.22 28.15
CA GLN A 496 15.77 -1.55 27.05
C GLN A 496 15.46 -2.54 25.93
N VAL A 497 14.21 -2.51 25.47
CA VAL A 497 13.75 -3.25 24.29
C VAL A 497 13.60 -2.24 23.14
N ASP A 498 14.67 -2.08 22.38
CA ASP A 498 14.78 -1.10 21.30
C ASP A 498 13.70 -1.28 20.22
N ALA A 499 13.35 -2.52 19.89
CA ALA A 499 12.33 -2.87 18.90
C ALA A 499 10.91 -2.37 19.27
N LEU A 500 10.64 -2.09 20.54
CA LEU A 500 9.36 -1.56 21.04
C LEU A 500 9.43 -0.05 21.38
N SER A 501 10.58 0.58 21.21
CA SER A 501 10.70 2.03 21.37
C SER A 501 9.97 2.75 20.24
N PHE A 502 9.33 3.87 20.54
CA PHE A 502 8.57 4.64 19.54
C PHE A 502 8.68 6.15 19.78
N ILE A 503 8.40 6.93 18.74
CA ILE A 503 8.30 8.39 18.80
C ILE A 503 6.82 8.76 18.79
N ALA A 504 6.41 9.65 19.68
CA ALA A 504 5.04 10.13 19.73
C ALA A 504 4.99 11.59 20.18
N HIS A 505 3.86 12.25 19.91
CA HIS A 505 3.57 13.55 20.50
C HIS A 505 3.46 13.42 22.03
N ARG A 506 4.04 14.38 22.77
CA ARG A 506 4.14 14.35 24.25
C ARG A 506 2.80 14.07 24.93
N GLU A 507 1.72 14.69 24.48
CA GLU A 507 0.39 14.52 25.08
C GLU A 507 -0.16 13.09 24.90
N LYS A 508 0.18 12.41 23.82
CA LYS A 508 -0.29 11.04 23.53
C LYS A 508 0.65 9.96 24.09
N ALA A 509 1.90 10.31 24.35
CA ALA A 509 2.95 9.37 24.75
C ALA A 509 2.57 8.54 25.99
N TYR A 510 1.98 9.16 27.02
CA TYR A 510 1.57 8.46 28.24
C TYR A 510 0.47 7.42 27.98
N LYS A 511 -0.58 7.81 27.25
CA LYS A 511 -1.74 6.93 26.97
C LYS A 511 -1.30 5.71 26.17
N ARG A 512 -0.50 5.92 25.10
CA ARG A 512 0.03 4.85 24.25
C ARG A 512 0.99 3.94 25.03
N ALA A 513 1.94 4.52 25.76
CA ALA A 513 2.89 3.77 26.58
C ALA A 513 2.20 2.87 27.62
N ARG A 514 1.15 3.37 28.27
CA ARG A 514 0.38 2.60 29.24
C ARG A 514 -0.33 1.40 28.60
N ARG A 515 -1.00 1.60 27.46
CA ARG A 515 -1.66 0.50 26.71
C ARG A 515 -0.64 -0.58 26.30
N ILE A 516 0.52 -0.19 25.79
CA ILE A 516 1.61 -1.12 25.44
C ILE A 516 2.06 -1.91 26.68
N CYS A 517 2.30 -1.26 27.82
CA CYS A 517 2.69 -1.95 29.05
C CYS A 517 1.61 -2.94 29.55
N GLU A 518 0.33 -2.59 29.43
CA GLU A 518 -0.80 -3.45 29.80
C GLU A 518 -0.85 -4.70 28.90
N LYS A 519 -0.74 -4.54 27.58
CA LYS A 519 -0.72 -5.67 26.64
C LYS A 519 0.51 -6.57 26.78
N LEU A 520 1.67 -6.01 26.98
CA LEU A 520 2.88 -6.79 27.27
C LEU A 520 2.71 -7.63 28.54
N LYS A 521 2.09 -7.07 29.58
CA LYS A 521 1.81 -7.81 30.83
C LYS A 521 0.85 -8.98 30.62
N GLU A 522 -0.10 -8.86 29.71
CA GLU A 522 -1.07 -9.93 29.39
C GLU A 522 -0.42 -11.07 28.61
N ASN A 523 0.49 -10.74 27.68
CA ASN A 523 1.05 -11.69 26.72
C ASN A 523 2.41 -12.28 27.14
N ILE A 524 3.15 -11.62 28.04
CA ILE A 524 4.41 -12.18 28.54
C ILE A 524 4.11 -13.17 29.68
N PRO A 525 4.57 -14.44 29.57
CA PRO A 525 4.32 -15.46 30.60
C PRO A 525 5.01 -15.12 31.92
N ARG A 526 4.37 -15.48 33.04
CA ARG A 526 4.92 -15.28 34.36
C ARG A 526 6.21 -16.06 34.55
N GLN A 527 7.24 -15.35 35.04
CA GLN A 527 8.54 -15.93 35.35
C GLN A 527 8.64 -16.30 36.86
N MET A 528 9.72 -16.97 37.25
CA MET A 528 10.01 -17.29 38.65
C MET A 528 10.32 -16.06 39.50
N PHE A 529 10.53 -14.90 38.88
CA PHE A 529 10.75 -13.61 39.52
C PHE A 529 9.77 -12.57 38.96
N GLU A 530 9.71 -11.41 39.62
CA GLU A 530 8.88 -10.29 39.20
C GLU A 530 9.52 -9.56 38.05
N VAL A 531 8.76 -9.34 36.97
CA VAL A 531 9.23 -8.65 35.77
C VAL A 531 8.52 -7.29 35.69
N PRO A 532 9.21 -6.18 35.97
CA PRO A 532 8.67 -4.86 35.72
C PRO A 532 8.75 -4.53 34.23
N ILE A 533 7.65 -4.02 33.68
CA ILE A 533 7.53 -3.44 32.36
C ILE A 533 7.42 -1.93 32.58
N GLN A 534 8.29 -1.15 31.98
CA GLN A 534 8.33 0.29 32.17
C GLN A 534 8.45 1.00 30.83
N ALA A 535 7.78 2.15 30.72
CA ALA A 535 8.00 3.07 29.61
C ALA A 535 8.61 4.36 30.16
N ALA A 536 9.65 4.86 29.51
CA ALA A 536 10.40 6.02 29.97
C ALA A 536 10.64 7.04 28.84
N ILE A 537 10.66 8.32 29.19
CA ILE A 537 11.07 9.42 28.34
C ILE A 537 12.32 10.06 28.96
N GLY A 538 13.46 10.02 28.25
CA GLY A 538 14.72 10.59 28.76
C GLY A 538 15.13 10.03 30.12
N GLY A 539 14.90 8.73 30.36
CA GLY A 539 15.18 8.06 31.65
C GLY A 539 14.10 8.21 32.72
N LYS A 540 13.11 9.09 32.56
CA LYS A 540 11.99 9.25 33.49
C LYS A 540 10.87 8.29 33.15
N VAL A 541 10.54 7.35 34.06
CA VAL A 541 9.44 6.41 33.91
C VAL A 541 8.11 7.14 33.91
N ILE A 542 7.33 6.98 32.83
CA ILE A 542 5.99 7.56 32.65
C ILE A 542 4.88 6.54 32.87
N ALA A 543 5.10 5.27 32.50
CA ALA A 543 4.14 4.20 32.73
C ALA A 543 4.86 2.96 33.26
N ARG A 544 4.19 2.19 34.11
CA ARG A 544 4.74 0.98 34.69
C ARG A 544 3.65 -0.06 34.94
N GLU A 545 3.92 -1.28 34.50
CA GLU A 545 3.19 -2.49 34.84
C GLU A 545 4.14 -3.53 35.40
N THR A 546 3.59 -4.56 36.05
CA THR A 546 4.43 -5.58 36.69
C THR A 546 3.80 -6.96 36.51
N ILE A 547 4.57 -7.88 35.95
CA ILE A 547 4.23 -9.30 35.88
C ILE A 547 4.63 -9.95 37.19
N LYS A 548 3.64 -10.46 37.95
CA LYS A 548 3.90 -11.11 39.24
C LYS A 548 4.64 -12.42 39.05
N ALA A 549 5.62 -12.70 39.91
CA ALA A 549 6.35 -13.96 39.92
C ALA A 549 5.43 -15.16 40.13
N LEU A 550 5.76 -16.29 39.52
CA LEU A 550 5.19 -17.57 39.85
C LEU A 550 5.45 -17.85 41.35
N ARG A 551 4.41 -18.20 42.08
CA ARG A 551 4.49 -18.42 43.52
C ARG A 551 4.46 -19.92 43.77
N LYS A 552 5.63 -20.49 44.15
CA LYS A 552 5.66 -21.85 44.68
C LYS A 552 5.27 -21.78 46.16
N ASP A 553 4.28 -22.55 46.57
CA ASP A 553 3.91 -22.64 47.98
C ASP A 553 4.97 -23.46 48.75
N VAL A 554 5.95 -22.72 49.28
CA VAL A 554 7.03 -23.36 50.09
C VAL A 554 6.57 -23.73 51.50
N LEU A 555 5.37 -23.31 51.88
CA LEU A 555 4.78 -23.58 53.20
C LEU A 555 3.87 -24.80 53.18
N ALA A 556 3.48 -25.35 52.04
CA ALA A 556 2.60 -26.48 51.88
C ALA A 556 3.05 -27.74 52.63
N LYS A 557 4.38 -27.91 52.83
CA LYS A 557 4.97 -29.04 53.60
C LYS A 557 5.29 -28.69 55.05
N CYS A 558 4.89 -27.53 55.56
CA CYS A 558 5.12 -27.13 56.94
C CYS A 558 3.91 -27.48 57.79
N TYR A 559 3.88 -28.72 58.34
CA TYR A 559 2.93 -29.14 59.35
C TYR A 559 3.33 -28.55 60.72
N GLY A 560 2.40 -27.82 61.38
CA GLY A 560 2.56 -27.30 62.71
C GLY A 560 2.94 -25.80 62.79
N GLY A 561 2.81 -25.20 63.98
CA GLY A 561 2.87 -23.78 64.24
C GLY A 561 4.28 -23.13 64.32
N ASP A 562 5.33 -23.73 63.73
CA ASP A 562 6.69 -23.17 63.73
C ASP A 562 6.79 -21.92 62.84
N ILE A 563 6.51 -20.78 63.43
CA ILE A 563 6.53 -19.46 62.79
C ILE A 563 7.96 -19.09 62.32
N THR A 564 9.00 -19.53 63.04
CA THR A 564 10.40 -19.20 62.73
C THR A 564 10.86 -19.92 61.48
N ARG A 565 10.49 -21.17 61.31
CA ARG A 565 10.77 -21.98 60.12
C ARG A 565 10.03 -21.43 58.87
N LYS A 566 8.76 -21.01 59.06
CA LYS A 566 7.97 -20.39 57.97
C LYS A 566 8.61 -19.05 57.52
N LYS A 567 9.04 -18.21 58.43
CA LYS A 567 9.76 -16.98 58.11
C LYS A 567 11.06 -17.21 57.35
N LYS A 568 11.89 -18.18 57.82
CA LYS A 568 13.16 -18.53 57.18
C LYS A 568 12.97 -19.07 55.75
N LEU A 569 11.94 -19.86 55.50
CA LEU A 569 11.62 -20.37 54.15
C LEU A 569 11.15 -19.28 53.22
N LEU A 570 10.35 -18.32 53.71
CA LEU A 570 9.92 -17.15 52.95
C LEU A 570 11.09 -16.21 52.66
N GLU A 571 12.02 -15.99 53.57
CA GLU A 571 13.24 -15.20 53.37
C GLU A 571 14.16 -15.85 52.31
N LYS A 572 14.41 -17.16 52.40
CA LYS A 572 15.18 -17.88 51.35
C LYS A 572 14.52 -17.81 49.99
N GLN A 573 13.21 -17.88 49.91
CA GLN A 573 12.47 -17.73 48.68
C GLN A 573 12.63 -16.31 48.11
N LYS A 574 12.56 -15.29 48.97
CA LYS A 574 12.78 -13.87 48.59
C LYS A 574 14.20 -13.61 48.09
N GLU A 575 15.21 -14.15 48.77
CA GLU A 575 16.61 -14.07 48.34
C GLU A 575 16.88 -14.81 47.03
N GLY A 576 16.32 -16.01 46.87
CA GLY A 576 16.41 -16.81 45.63
C GLY A 576 15.78 -16.07 44.45
N LYS A 577 14.62 -15.45 44.63
CA LYS A 577 13.97 -14.61 43.60
C LYS A 577 14.79 -13.37 43.26
N LYS A 578 15.42 -12.72 44.25
CA LYS A 578 16.31 -11.57 44.03
C LYS A 578 17.55 -11.96 43.19
N LYS A 579 18.15 -13.13 43.48
CA LYS A 579 19.26 -13.65 42.67
C LYS A 579 18.83 -14.03 41.26
N MET A 580 17.67 -14.67 41.10
CA MET A 580 17.15 -15.02 39.76
C MET A 580 16.85 -13.77 38.93
N ARG A 581 16.34 -12.69 39.56
CA ARG A 581 16.10 -11.41 38.88
C ARG A 581 17.39 -10.75 38.36
N SER A 582 18.49 -10.87 39.09
CA SER A 582 19.77 -10.27 38.68
C SER A 582 20.55 -11.08 37.63
N LEU A 583 20.18 -12.34 37.41
CA LEU A 583 20.83 -13.26 36.47
C LEU A 583 19.95 -13.68 35.30
N GLY A 584 18.63 -13.46 35.38
CA GLY A 584 17.66 -13.91 34.39
C GLY A 584 17.43 -12.87 33.31
N THR A 585 17.78 -13.21 32.08
CA THR A 585 17.25 -12.51 30.88
C THR A 585 15.82 -12.92 30.66
N VAL A 586 14.95 -11.96 30.42
CA VAL A 586 13.56 -12.21 30.06
C VAL A 586 13.49 -12.29 28.54
N GLN A 587 13.27 -13.50 28.01
CA GLN A 587 12.97 -13.64 26.59
C GLN A 587 11.54 -13.17 26.35
N MET A 588 11.36 -12.28 25.39
CA MET A 588 10.06 -11.81 24.96
C MET A 588 9.54 -12.75 23.88
N PRO A 589 8.36 -13.40 24.09
CA PRO A 589 7.76 -14.24 23.07
C PRO A 589 7.33 -13.40 21.84
N THR A 590 7.36 -14.02 20.66
CA THR A 590 6.90 -13.41 19.40
C THR A 590 5.46 -12.92 19.51
N GLU A 591 4.60 -13.68 20.20
CA GLU A 591 3.20 -13.31 20.45
C GLU A 591 3.05 -12.00 21.23
N ALA A 592 4.01 -11.67 22.10
CA ALA A 592 3.98 -10.41 22.84
C ALA A 592 4.31 -9.20 21.94
N PHE A 593 5.22 -9.36 20.95
CA PHE A 593 5.45 -8.34 19.92
C PHE A 593 4.21 -8.17 19.05
N MET A 594 3.64 -9.25 18.54
CA MET A 594 2.43 -9.22 17.71
C MET A 594 1.23 -8.60 18.45
N ALA A 595 1.08 -8.89 19.75
CA ALA A 595 0.01 -8.29 20.55
C ALA A 595 0.15 -6.78 20.74
N VAL A 596 1.38 -6.25 20.73
CA VAL A 596 1.62 -4.79 20.76
C VAL A 596 1.29 -4.14 19.42
N LEU A 597 1.59 -4.79 18.31
CA LEU A 597 1.23 -4.30 16.98
C LEU A 597 -0.29 -4.21 16.79
N LYS A 598 -1.03 -5.22 17.27
CA LYS A 598 -2.51 -5.24 17.22
C LYS A 598 -3.20 -4.31 18.22
N LEU A 599 -2.45 -3.61 19.07
CA LEU A 599 -3.00 -2.63 20.03
C LEU A 599 -3.70 -1.46 19.37
N ASP A 600 -3.26 -1.12 18.21
CA ASP A 600 -3.79 0.01 17.45
C ASP A 600 -4.99 -0.42 16.55
N GLU A 601 -5.31 -1.75 16.52
CA GLU A 601 -6.49 -2.33 15.85
C GLU A 601 -7.75 -2.43 16.78
N GLU A 602 -7.62 -2.30 18.12
CA GLU A 602 -8.70 -2.28 19.12
C GLU A 602 -8.94 -0.83 19.64
#